data_8c2e46d9ee079b0c9a6af0c6de3eb576
#
_entry.id   8c2e46d9ee079b0c9a6af0c6de3eb576
#
_cell.length_a   1.000
_cell.length_b   1.000
_cell.length_c   1.000
_cell.angle_alpha   90.00
_cell.angle_beta   90.00
_cell.angle_gamma   90.00
#
_symmetry.space_group_name_H-M   'P 1'
#
loop_
_entity.id
_entity.type
_entity.pdbx_description
1 polymer ?
#
loop_
_entity_poly.entity_id
_entity_poly.type
_entity_poly.pdbx_seq_one_letter_code
_entity_poly.pdbx_strand_id
1 'polypeptide(L)'
;MIQLGRKQSLVVVKKVEFGVYLAESRESAVEEKVLLPKKQVPKEAEIGSEIEVFIYKDSKDRMIATTNEPKIMLHQVAELKVVQVGKIGAFLDWGLEKDLLLPFREQTEKVREGQVVLAALYIDKSSRLCATMNVYEYLETDSSYQKDDKVQGTVYEISREFGAFVAVDNKYSGLIPK
;
A
#
# COMPACT_ATOMS: atom_id res chain seq x y z
N MET A 1 8.57 17.11 -3.12
CA MET A 1 8.56 15.92 -4.00
C MET A 1 7.32 15.07 -3.73
N ILE A 2 6.57 14.75 -4.77
CA ILE A 2 5.39 13.88 -4.66
C ILE A 2 5.84 12.46 -4.28
N GLN A 3 5.24 11.89 -3.23
CA GLN A 3 5.69 10.61 -2.65
C GLN A 3 4.80 9.45 -3.08
N LEU A 4 5.39 8.47 -3.76
CA LEU A 4 4.73 7.24 -4.16
C LEU A 4 4.32 6.41 -2.94
N GLY A 5 3.10 5.87 -2.96
CA GLY A 5 2.60 4.99 -1.89
C GLY A 5 2.14 5.70 -0.63
N ARG A 6 1.99 7.01 -0.68
CA ARG A 6 1.59 7.82 0.49
C ARG A 6 0.42 8.73 0.19
N LYS A 7 -0.35 8.99 1.21
CA LYS A 7 -1.44 9.94 1.20
C LYS A 7 -0.88 11.34 1.46
N GLN A 8 -1.30 12.31 0.66
CA GLN A 8 -0.76 13.68 0.75
C GLN A 8 -1.73 14.68 0.16
N SER A 9 -1.64 15.93 0.60
CA SER A 9 -2.43 17.03 0.05
C SER A 9 -1.68 17.70 -1.08
N LEU A 10 -2.32 17.80 -2.24
CA LEU A 10 -1.77 18.44 -3.43
C LEU A 10 -2.73 19.51 -3.95
N VAL A 11 -2.21 20.43 -4.73
CA VAL A 11 -2.95 21.58 -5.25
C VAL A 11 -3.32 21.36 -6.72
N VAL A 12 -4.54 21.70 -7.09
CA VAL A 12 -4.97 21.69 -8.49
C VAL A 12 -4.25 22.81 -9.25
N VAL A 13 -3.46 22.43 -10.25
CA VAL A 13 -2.67 23.40 -11.03
C VAL A 13 -3.14 23.55 -12.48
N LYS A 14 -3.88 22.57 -13.00
CA LYS A 14 -4.39 22.59 -14.36
C LYS A 14 -5.63 21.71 -14.48
N LYS A 15 -6.63 22.19 -15.23
CA LYS A 15 -7.82 21.41 -15.59
C LYS A 15 -7.67 20.95 -17.03
N VAL A 16 -7.95 19.68 -17.28
CA VAL A 16 -7.95 19.08 -18.62
C VAL A 16 -9.24 18.26 -18.81
N GLU A 17 -9.50 17.83 -20.03
CA GLU A 17 -10.72 17.09 -20.35
C GLU A 17 -10.88 15.79 -19.54
N PHE A 18 -9.77 15.10 -19.28
CA PHE A 18 -9.76 13.80 -18.61
C PHE A 18 -9.48 13.86 -17.10
N GLY A 19 -9.40 15.07 -16.52
CA GLY A 19 -9.19 15.23 -15.07
C GLY A 19 -8.50 16.53 -14.71
N VAL A 20 -7.77 16.51 -13.60
CA VAL A 20 -6.97 17.66 -13.18
C VAL A 20 -5.54 17.21 -12.88
N TYR A 21 -4.57 18.09 -13.11
CA TYR A 21 -3.22 17.89 -12.66
C TYR A 21 -3.02 18.50 -11.27
N LEU A 22 -2.35 17.76 -10.41
CA LEU A 22 -2.04 18.15 -9.05
C LEU A 22 -0.53 18.28 -8.87
N ALA A 23 -0.10 19.21 -8.04
CA ALA A 23 1.29 19.39 -7.67
C ALA A 23 1.39 19.85 -6.22
N GLU A 24 2.58 19.84 -5.65
CA GLU A 24 2.79 20.33 -4.28
C GLU A 24 2.51 21.82 -4.17
N SER A 25 2.83 22.59 -5.23
CA SER A 25 2.57 24.01 -5.35
C SER A 25 2.46 24.39 -6.82
N ARG A 26 2.05 25.62 -7.09
CA ARG A 26 2.00 26.11 -8.47
C ARG A 26 3.39 26.19 -9.10
N GLU A 27 4.38 26.56 -8.30
CA GLU A 27 5.78 26.67 -8.75
C GLU A 27 6.37 25.30 -9.08
N SER A 28 6.11 24.29 -8.26
CA SER A 28 6.65 22.96 -8.47
C SER A 28 5.99 22.20 -9.64
N ALA A 29 4.85 22.68 -10.14
CA ALA A 29 4.11 22.04 -11.24
C ALA A 29 4.90 21.96 -12.54
N VAL A 30 5.92 22.80 -12.72
CA VAL A 30 6.79 22.78 -13.90
C VAL A 30 7.64 21.51 -13.90
N GLU A 31 8.08 21.06 -12.74
CA GLU A 31 8.95 19.91 -12.59
C GLU A 31 8.18 18.62 -12.34
N GLU A 32 7.13 18.66 -11.52
CA GLU A 32 6.43 17.46 -11.10
C GLU A 32 4.95 17.72 -10.90
N LYS A 33 4.12 16.95 -11.59
CA LYS A 33 2.67 16.96 -11.41
C LYS A 33 2.10 15.59 -11.70
N VAL A 34 0.95 15.27 -11.11
CA VAL A 34 0.25 14.00 -11.31
C VAL A 34 -1.19 14.25 -11.72
N LEU A 35 -1.76 13.31 -12.47
CA LEU A 35 -3.15 13.36 -12.89
C LEU A 35 -4.06 12.77 -11.83
N LEU A 36 -5.15 13.46 -11.51
CA LEU A 36 -6.31 12.89 -10.81
C LEU A 36 -7.42 12.71 -11.85
N PRO A 37 -7.88 11.47 -12.11
CA PRO A 37 -8.90 11.23 -13.13
C PRO A 37 -10.21 11.98 -12.87
N LYS A 38 -10.87 12.40 -13.93
CA LYS A 38 -12.09 13.23 -13.90
C LYS A 38 -13.17 12.69 -12.96
N LYS A 39 -13.43 11.39 -12.97
CA LYS A 39 -14.47 10.77 -12.14
C LYS A 39 -14.22 10.88 -10.63
N GLN A 40 -12.98 11.19 -10.23
CA GLN A 40 -12.60 11.34 -8.82
C GLN A 40 -12.42 12.79 -8.42
N VAL A 41 -12.52 13.73 -9.36
CA VAL A 41 -12.36 15.16 -9.06
C VAL A 41 -13.62 15.68 -8.35
N PRO A 42 -13.49 16.29 -7.16
CA PRO A 42 -14.63 16.93 -6.50
C PRO A 42 -15.25 18.01 -7.39
N LYS A 43 -16.58 18.11 -7.37
CA LYS A 43 -17.32 19.05 -8.24
C LYS A 43 -16.94 20.51 -8.02
N GLU A 44 -16.62 20.86 -6.79
CA GLU A 44 -16.23 22.22 -6.40
C GLU A 44 -14.74 22.51 -6.54
N ALA A 45 -13.96 21.56 -7.04
CA ALA A 45 -12.51 21.75 -7.18
C ALA A 45 -12.17 22.79 -8.27
N GLU A 46 -11.34 23.74 -7.90
CA GLU A 46 -10.85 24.79 -8.79
C GLU A 46 -9.34 24.86 -8.75
N ILE A 47 -8.74 25.59 -9.69
CA ILE A 47 -7.28 25.80 -9.65
C ILE A 47 -6.92 26.47 -8.32
N GLY A 48 -5.96 25.90 -7.61
CA GLY A 48 -5.58 26.33 -6.27
C GLY A 48 -6.23 25.55 -5.13
N SER A 49 -7.25 24.74 -5.41
CA SER A 49 -7.88 23.88 -4.39
C SER A 49 -6.91 22.79 -3.94
N GLU A 50 -6.91 22.50 -2.64
CA GLU A 50 -6.16 21.37 -2.10
C GLU A 50 -7.03 20.12 -2.10
N ILE A 51 -6.46 19.01 -2.52
CA ILE A 51 -7.15 17.70 -2.51
C ILE A 51 -6.20 16.69 -1.86
N GLU A 52 -6.72 15.94 -0.88
CA GLU A 52 -5.97 14.83 -0.29
C GLU A 52 -6.09 13.61 -1.19
N VAL A 53 -4.94 13.08 -1.62
CA VAL A 53 -4.87 11.95 -2.56
C VAL A 53 -3.81 10.95 -2.12
N PHE A 54 -3.99 9.72 -2.60
CA PHE A 54 -2.98 8.67 -2.52
C PHE A 54 -2.31 8.56 -3.88
N ILE A 55 -1.00 8.37 -3.90
CA ILE A 55 -0.22 8.29 -5.14
C ILE A 55 0.22 6.86 -5.38
N TYR A 56 -0.11 6.34 -6.57
CA TYR A 56 0.30 5.01 -7.01
C TYR A 56 0.69 5.06 -8.49
N LYS A 57 0.98 3.94 -9.10
CA LYS A 57 1.31 3.89 -10.53
C LYS A 57 0.22 3.17 -11.30
N ASP A 58 -0.12 3.71 -12.47
CA ASP A 58 -1.08 3.11 -13.37
C ASP A 58 -0.46 1.92 -14.15
N SER A 59 -1.23 1.31 -15.06
CA SER A 59 -0.79 0.15 -15.84
C SER A 59 0.38 0.46 -16.80
N LYS A 60 0.68 1.74 -17.02
CA LYS A 60 1.81 2.20 -17.86
C LYS A 60 2.98 2.69 -17.01
N ASP A 61 3.00 2.34 -15.71
CA ASP A 61 4.03 2.75 -14.74
C ASP A 61 4.16 4.27 -14.56
N ARG A 62 3.08 5.02 -14.81
CA ARG A 62 3.04 6.46 -14.56
C ARG A 62 2.43 6.73 -13.19
N MET A 63 2.99 7.69 -12.46
CA MET A 63 2.40 8.13 -11.20
C MET A 63 1.02 8.74 -11.45
N ILE A 64 0.05 8.34 -10.65
CA ILE A 64 -1.33 8.79 -10.75
C ILE A 64 -1.90 8.99 -9.34
N ALA A 65 -2.82 9.94 -9.19
CA ALA A 65 -3.47 10.23 -7.93
C ALA A 65 -4.86 9.56 -7.87
N THR A 66 -5.27 9.22 -6.66
CA THR A 66 -6.64 8.73 -6.40
C THR A 66 -7.17 9.32 -5.10
N THR A 67 -8.47 9.61 -5.06
CA THR A 67 -9.18 9.96 -3.83
C THR A 67 -9.71 8.73 -3.12
N ASN A 68 -9.63 7.56 -3.74
CA ASN A 68 -10.01 6.29 -3.11
C ASN A 68 -9.03 5.95 -1.99
N GLU A 69 -9.55 5.39 -0.91
CA GLU A 69 -8.75 4.99 0.25
C GLU A 69 -8.15 3.60 0.01
N PRO A 70 -6.81 3.46 -0.06
CA PRO A 70 -6.22 2.13 -0.16
C PRO A 70 -6.30 1.41 1.18
N LYS A 71 -6.32 0.09 1.15
CA LYS A 71 -6.33 -0.74 2.37
C LYS A 71 -4.97 -0.76 3.06
N ILE A 72 -3.92 -0.33 2.38
CA ILE A 72 -2.55 -0.32 2.89
C ILE A 72 -1.78 0.85 2.27
N MET A 73 -0.91 1.46 3.06
CA MET A 73 0.00 2.51 2.61
C MET A 73 1.45 2.03 2.75
N LEU A 74 2.38 2.81 2.21
CA LEU A 74 3.79 2.45 2.17
C LEU A 74 4.32 2.08 3.56
N HIS A 75 4.92 0.90 3.65
CA HIS A 75 5.53 0.31 4.85
C HIS A 75 4.54 -0.08 5.95
N GLN A 76 3.24 -0.02 5.66
CA GLN A 76 2.23 -0.58 6.56
C GLN A 76 2.04 -2.08 6.30
N VAL A 77 1.43 -2.75 7.27
CA VAL A 77 1.07 -4.16 7.19
C VAL A 77 -0.45 -4.28 7.29
N ALA A 78 -1.04 -5.06 6.39
CA ALA A 78 -2.49 -5.30 6.39
C ALA A 78 -2.81 -6.68 5.82
N GLU A 79 -4.02 -7.16 6.13
CA GLU A 79 -4.55 -8.37 5.52
C GLU A 79 -5.20 -8.02 4.19
N LEU A 80 -4.75 -8.69 3.11
CA LEU A 80 -5.25 -8.45 1.77
C LEU A 80 -5.65 -9.77 1.11
N LYS A 81 -6.70 -9.72 0.29
CA LYS A 81 -7.23 -10.90 -0.39
C LYS A 81 -6.57 -11.10 -1.73
N VAL A 82 -6.16 -12.34 -2.01
CA VAL A 82 -5.65 -12.75 -3.32
C VAL A 82 -6.83 -12.87 -4.28
N VAL A 83 -6.83 -12.06 -5.34
CA VAL A 83 -7.89 -12.06 -6.35
C VAL A 83 -7.52 -12.82 -7.61
N GLN A 84 -6.23 -13.02 -7.86
CA GLN A 84 -5.74 -13.74 -9.02
C GLN A 84 -4.32 -14.23 -8.78
N VAL A 85 -3.96 -15.36 -9.36
CA VAL A 85 -2.58 -15.85 -9.41
C VAL A 85 -2.18 -15.95 -10.88
N GLY A 86 -1.09 -15.30 -11.26
CA GLY A 86 -0.61 -15.25 -12.63
C GLY A 86 0.83 -15.73 -12.78
N LYS A 87 1.44 -15.38 -13.91
CA LYS A 87 2.79 -15.83 -14.26
C LYS A 87 3.91 -15.16 -13.48
N ILE A 88 3.66 -13.95 -12.97
CA ILE A 88 4.67 -13.15 -12.27
C ILE A 88 4.46 -13.10 -10.76
N GLY A 89 3.34 -13.58 -10.28
CA GLY A 89 2.99 -13.59 -8.88
C GLY A 89 1.48 -13.58 -8.68
N ALA A 90 1.07 -13.24 -7.47
CA ALA A 90 -0.32 -13.07 -7.12
C ALA A 90 -0.71 -11.59 -7.20
N PHE A 91 -2.00 -11.33 -7.37
CA PHE A 91 -2.56 -9.99 -7.36
C PHE A 91 -3.51 -9.87 -6.17
N LEU A 92 -3.34 -8.80 -5.40
CA LEU A 92 -4.07 -8.57 -4.17
C LEU A 92 -5.04 -7.40 -4.34
N ASP A 93 -6.23 -7.52 -3.74
CA ASP A 93 -7.18 -6.43 -3.65
C ASP A 93 -6.75 -5.47 -2.52
N TRP A 94 -6.34 -4.28 -2.87
CA TRP A 94 -5.95 -3.24 -1.92
C TRP A 94 -6.85 -2.01 -1.97
N GLY A 95 -8.01 -2.13 -2.62
CA GLY A 95 -9.04 -1.09 -2.66
C GLY A 95 -8.94 -0.13 -3.83
N LEU A 96 -7.96 -0.30 -4.72
CA LEU A 96 -7.77 0.55 -5.90
C LEU A 96 -8.11 -0.21 -7.19
N GLU A 97 -8.29 0.51 -8.30
CA GLU A 97 -8.65 -0.12 -9.58
C GLU A 97 -7.59 -1.11 -10.06
N LYS A 98 -6.33 -0.80 -9.88
CA LYS A 98 -5.22 -1.69 -10.24
C LYS A 98 -4.87 -2.53 -9.03
N ASP A 99 -4.92 -3.85 -9.16
CA ASP A 99 -4.54 -4.78 -8.11
C ASP A 99 -3.05 -4.67 -7.77
N LEU A 100 -2.71 -5.01 -6.52
CA LEU A 100 -1.34 -4.93 -6.03
C LEU A 100 -0.61 -6.24 -6.30
N LEU A 101 0.54 -6.17 -6.95
CA LEU A 101 1.36 -7.35 -7.25
C LEU A 101 2.08 -7.86 -6.00
N LEU A 102 1.98 -9.17 -5.76
CA LEU A 102 2.76 -9.92 -4.77
C LEU A 102 3.67 -10.88 -5.55
N PRO A 103 4.92 -10.48 -5.86
CA PRO A 103 5.82 -11.30 -6.66
C PRO A 103 6.09 -12.66 -6.00
N PHE A 104 6.39 -13.68 -6.79
CA PHE A 104 6.66 -15.02 -6.24
C PHE A 104 7.80 -15.01 -5.22
N ARG A 105 8.87 -14.24 -5.46
CA ARG A 105 10.02 -14.13 -4.54
C ARG A 105 9.66 -13.53 -3.19
N GLU A 106 8.53 -12.82 -3.10
CA GLU A 106 8.06 -12.18 -1.88
C GLU A 106 6.99 -13.01 -1.14
N GLN A 107 6.68 -14.19 -1.64
CA GLN A 107 5.72 -15.09 -1.00
C GLN A 107 6.45 -16.05 -0.07
N THR A 108 5.98 -16.17 1.17
CA THR A 108 6.53 -17.12 2.15
C THR A 108 5.96 -18.51 1.98
N GLU A 109 4.83 -18.62 1.27
CA GLU A 109 4.18 -19.88 0.93
C GLU A 109 3.43 -19.71 -0.39
N LYS A 110 3.06 -20.79 -1.02
CA LYS A 110 2.24 -20.74 -2.23
C LYS A 110 0.84 -20.27 -1.89
N VAL A 111 0.41 -19.17 -2.50
CA VAL A 111 -0.91 -18.59 -2.25
C VAL A 111 -1.92 -19.00 -3.32
N ARG A 112 -3.21 -18.92 -2.97
CA ARG A 112 -4.34 -19.30 -3.83
C ARG A 112 -5.32 -18.14 -3.94
N GLU A 113 -6.06 -18.11 -5.04
CA GLU A 113 -7.16 -17.18 -5.22
C GLU A 113 -8.18 -17.34 -4.08
N GLY A 114 -8.63 -16.22 -3.51
CA GLY A 114 -9.54 -16.18 -2.38
C GLY A 114 -8.88 -16.20 -1.01
N GLN A 115 -7.60 -16.53 -0.94
CA GLN A 115 -6.84 -16.56 0.30
C GLN A 115 -6.58 -15.14 0.80
N VAL A 116 -6.67 -14.93 2.11
CA VAL A 116 -6.27 -13.67 2.75
C VAL A 116 -4.85 -13.84 3.27
N VAL A 117 -3.98 -12.91 2.90
CA VAL A 117 -2.57 -12.93 3.31
C VAL A 117 -2.21 -11.66 4.07
N LEU A 118 -1.32 -11.78 5.03
CA LEU A 118 -0.72 -10.63 5.69
C LEU A 118 0.42 -10.13 4.81
N ALA A 119 0.37 -8.86 4.44
CA ALA A 119 1.34 -8.28 3.51
C ALA A 119 1.74 -6.86 3.92
N ALA A 120 2.93 -6.46 3.50
CA ALA A 120 3.43 -5.09 3.61
C ALA A 120 3.56 -4.49 2.22
N LEU A 121 3.43 -3.17 2.13
CA LEU A 121 3.60 -2.42 0.89
C LEU A 121 5.03 -1.86 0.84
N TYR A 122 5.73 -2.11 -0.25
CA TYR A 122 7.09 -1.60 -0.44
C TYR A 122 7.31 -1.12 -1.88
N ILE A 123 8.38 -0.38 -2.09
CA ILE A 123 8.81 0.06 -3.42
C ILE A 123 9.96 -0.84 -3.85
N ASP A 124 9.82 -1.52 -4.99
CA ASP A 124 10.84 -2.42 -5.50
C ASP A 124 11.99 -1.65 -6.19
N LYS A 125 12.98 -2.38 -6.67
CA LYS A 125 14.16 -1.81 -7.36
C LYS A 125 13.79 -1.07 -8.65
N SER A 126 12.63 -1.38 -9.24
CA SER A 126 12.12 -0.72 -10.44
C SER A 126 11.21 0.46 -10.12
N SER A 127 11.20 0.93 -8.88
CA SER A 127 10.37 2.04 -8.40
C SER A 127 8.86 1.77 -8.54
N ARG A 128 8.44 0.52 -8.35
CA ARG A 128 7.04 0.11 -8.38
C ARG A 128 6.55 -0.26 -6.98
N LEU A 129 5.29 0.01 -6.71
CA LEU A 129 4.64 -0.46 -5.49
C LEU A 129 4.35 -1.95 -5.62
N CYS A 130 4.81 -2.74 -4.66
CA CYS A 130 4.59 -4.18 -4.57
C CYS A 130 4.27 -4.59 -3.14
N ALA A 131 3.72 -5.80 -3.00
CA ALA A 131 3.47 -6.40 -1.70
C ALA A 131 4.54 -7.44 -1.37
N THR A 132 4.78 -7.64 -0.08
CA THR A 132 5.62 -8.73 0.42
C THR A 132 4.96 -9.42 1.60
N MET A 133 5.08 -10.75 1.67
CA MET A 133 4.66 -11.53 2.83
C MET A 133 5.76 -11.59 3.89
N ASN A 134 6.97 -11.12 3.57
CA ASN A 134 8.08 -10.99 4.53
C ASN A 134 7.87 -9.72 5.36
N VAL A 135 6.91 -9.78 6.28
CA VAL A 135 6.42 -8.59 7.00
C VAL A 135 7.25 -8.22 8.24
N TYR A 136 8.17 -9.08 8.67
CA TYR A 136 8.94 -8.86 9.90
C TYR A 136 9.58 -7.47 9.98
N GLU A 137 10.23 -7.03 8.89
CA GLU A 137 10.91 -5.72 8.82
C GLU A 137 9.97 -4.53 9.02
N TYR A 138 8.68 -4.73 8.74
CA TYR A 138 7.67 -3.67 8.79
C TYR A 138 6.87 -3.67 10.09
N LEU A 139 7.14 -4.62 10.98
CA LEU A 139 6.49 -4.71 12.28
C LEU A 139 7.36 -4.07 13.35
N GLU A 140 6.71 -3.41 14.31
CA GLU A 140 7.39 -2.82 15.45
C GLU A 140 7.67 -3.90 16.49
N THR A 141 8.82 -3.79 17.16
CA THR A 141 9.22 -4.73 18.22
C THR A 141 8.96 -4.20 19.61
N ASP A 142 8.61 -2.93 19.73
CA ASP A 142 8.40 -2.25 21.00
C ASP A 142 6.94 -1.84 21.14
N SER A 143 6.21 -2.52 22.01
CA SER A 143 4.79 -2.25 22.24
C SER A 143 4.52 -1.85 23.68
N SER A 144 3.34 -1.26 23.93
CA SER A 144 2.88 -0.97 25.30
C SER A 144 2.24 -2.17 25.99
N TYR A 145 2.11 -3.30 25.32
CA TYR A 145 1.52 -4.51 25.91
C TYR A 145 2.39 -5.07 27.00
N GLN A 146 1.73 -5.59 28.04
CA GLN A 146 2.37 -6.20 29.19
C GLN A 146 1.96 -7.66 29.31
N LYS A 147 2.64 -8.40 30.17
CA LYS A 147 2.34 -9.80 30.46
C LYS A 147 0.85 -9.96 30.82
N ASP A 148 0.25 -11.00 30.27
CA ASP A 148 -1.16 -11.37 30.45
C ASP A 148 -2.19 -10.47 29.75
N ASP A 149 -1.75 -9.47 28.99
CA ASP A 149 -2.64 -8.71 28.11
C ASP A 149 -3.20 -9.60 27.00
N LYS A 150 -4.47 -9.42 26.69
CA LYS A 150 -5.12 -10.12 25.57
C LYS A 150 -4.91 -9.31 24.31
N VAL A 151 -4.41 -9.96 23.27
CA VAL A 151 -4.16 -9.31 21.97
C VAL A 151 -4.66 -10.20 20.84
N GLN A 152 -4.93 -9.58 19.69
CA GLN A 152 -5.19 -10.31 18.45
C GLN A 152 -3.91 -10.39 17.65
N GLY A 153 -3.60 -11.57 17.16
CA GLY A 153 -2.40 -11.77 16.36
C GLY A 153 -2.65 -12.68 15.17
N THR A 154 -1.86 -12.47 14.12
CA THR A 154 -1.88 -13.30 12.91
C THR A 154 -0.53 -13.97 12.76
N VAL A 155 -0.51 -15.30 12.66
CA VAL A 155 0.72 -16.04 12.40
C VAL A 155 1.17 -15.75 10.98
N TYR A 156 2.40 -15.28 10.82
CA TYR A 156 2.95 -14.99 9.50
C TYR A 156 4.14 -15.89 9.12
N GLU A 157 4.73 -16.56 10.09
CA GLU A 157 5.82 -17.51 9.82
C GLU A 157 5.91 -18.55 10.95
N ILE A 158 6.19 -19.79 10.59
CA ILE A 158 6.42 -20.87 11.55
C ILE A 158 7.86 -21.34 11.44
N SER A 159 8.60 -21.23 12.52
CA SER A 159 9.99 -21.67 12.63
C SER A 159 10.08 -22.98 13.40
N ARG A 160 10.86 -23.93 12.88
CA ARG A 160 11.12 -25.19 13.60
C ARG A 160 11.95 -24.99 14.85
N GLU A 161 12.78 -23.94 14.87
CA GLU A 161 13.65 -23.65 16.01
C GLU A 161 12.96 -22.80 17.07
N PHE A 162 12.25 -21.77 16.67
CA PHE A 162 11.76 -20.73 17.58
C PHE A 162 10.27 -20.83 17.92
N GLY A 163 9.44 -21.30 17.00
CA GLY A 163 7.99 -21.36 17.18
C GLY A 163 7.23 -20.55 16.12
N ALA A 164 6.09 -19.99 16.48
CA ALA A 164 5.26 -19.22 15.56
C ALA A 164 5.49 -17.72 15.73
N PHE A 165 5.89 -17.04 14.65
CA PHE A 165 5.97 -15.59 14.61
C PHE A 165 4.60 -15.00 14.31
N VAL A 166 4.20 -14.00 15.08
CA VAL A 166 2.86 -13.44 15.09
C VAL A 166 2.93 -11.93 14.90
N ALA A 167 2.06 -11.39 14.05
CA ALA A 167 1.83 -9.96 13.94
C ALA A 167 0.68 -9.60 14.87
N VAL A 168 0.95 -8.86 15.93
CA VAL A 168 -0.03 -8.42 16.92
C VAL A 168 -0.59 -7.08 16.45
N ASP A 169 -1.92 -6.99 16.27
CA ASP A 169 -2.62 -5.82 15.73
C ASP A 169 -2.10 -5.40 14.35
N ASN A 170 -1.54 -6.34 13.58
CA ASN A 170 -0.87 -6.08 12.29
C ASN A 170 0.25 -5.02 12.38
N LYS A 171 0.77 -4.78 13.57
CA LYS A 171 1.74 -3.73 13.84
C LYS A 171 2.98 -4.20 14.59
N TYR A 172 2.81 -5.09 15.57
CA TYR A 172 3.90 -5.53 16.45
C TYR A 172 4.29 -6.98 16.17
N SER A 173 5.59 -7.26 16.21
CA SER A 173 6.09 -8.61 16.08
C SER A 173 6.06 -9.32 17.42
N GLY A 174 5.52 -10.53 17.45
CA GLY A 174 5.51 -11.40 18.62
C GLY A 174 5.96 -12.80 18.25
N LEU A 175 6.25 -13.60 19.28
CA LEU A 175 6.66 -15.00 19.13
C LEU A 175 5.88 -15.87 20.10
N ILE A 176 5.25 -16.93 19.57
CA ILE A 176 4.72 -18.01 20.40
C ILE A 176 5.81 -19.08 20.41
N PRO A 177 6.55 -19.26 21.52
CA PRO A 177 7.66 -20.19 21.57
C PRO A 177 7.23 -21.64 21.31
N LYS A 178 8.18 -22.39 20.79
CA LYS A 178 8.02 -23.81 20.54
C LYS A 178 7.71 -24.60 21.83
#